data_47454e17fa7afc179d1e3a07caa41647
#
_entry.id   47454e17fa7afc179d1e3a07caa41647
#
_cell.length_a   1.000
_cell.length_b   1.000
_cell.length_c   1.000
_cell.angle_alpha   90.00
_cell.angle_beta   90.00
_cell.angle_gamma   90.00
#
_symmetry.space_group_name_H-M   'P 1'
#
loop_
_entity.id
_entity.type
_entity.pdbx_description
1 polymer ?
#
loop_
_entity_poly.entity_id
_entity_poly.type
_entity_poly.pdbx_seq_one_letter_code
_entity_poly.pdbx_strand_id
1 'polypeptide(L)'
;MTQQTPIRIATRKSPLALWQAHYVKDALMAAHPGLEVELVTMVTKGDIILDTPLAKVGGKGLFVKELEVAMLEGRADLAVHSMKDVPVDFPEGLGLVTICEREDPRDAFVSNTYNNIDELPQGAVVGTCSLRRQCQIKESRPDLVIKELRGNVGTRLGKLDAGEYDAIILAAAGLKRLELEERIKSFIEPEQSLPAVGQGAVGIECRLDDERLIKLLEPLNHKETADRVLCERAMNLTLEGGCQVPIGSYSLIDGDNIWLRALVGEPDGSKIVRGEIRGSRTDAEALGIELANQLLDQGAKEILTKLYAEHE
;
A
#
# COMPACT_ATOMS: atom_id res chain seq x y z
N MET A 1 -13.84 1.35 -40.53
CA MET A 1 -13.28 1.69 -39.19
C MET A 1 -13.50 0.46 -38.33
N THR A 2 -12.49 -0.31 -38.04
CA THR A 2 -12.58 -1.43 -37.11
C THR A 2 -12.84 -0.85 -35.73
N GLN A 3 -14.02 -1.10 -35.17
CA GLN A 3 -14.35 -0.75 -33.79
C GLN A 3 -13.28 -1.41 -32.89
N GLN A 4 -12.42 -0.62 -32.30
CA GLN A 4 -11.47 -1.12 -31.32
C GLN A 4 -12.28 -1.58 -30.09
N THR A 5 -12.08 -2.82 -29.68
CA THR A 5 -12.69 -3.33 -28.44
C THR A 5 -12.22 -2.47 -27.29
N PRO A 6 -13.11 -1.96 -26.42
CA PRO A 6 -12.72 -1.14 -25.28
C PRO A 6 -11.79 -1.91 -24.32
N ILE A 7 -10.88 -1.19 -23.68
CA ILE A 7 -10.05 -1.76 -22.60
C ILE A 7 -10.88 -1.79 -21.33
N ARG A 8 -10.90 -2.95 -20.67
CA ARG A 8 -11.70 -3.19 -19.46
C ARG A 8 -10.80 -3.21 -18.23
N ILE A 9 -11.05 -2.27 -17.32
CA ILE A 9 -10.33 -2.12 -16.05
C ILE A 9 -11.09 -2.81 -14.93
N ALA A 10 -10.53 -3.89 -14.37
CA ALA A 10 -11.04 -4.48 -13.14
C ALA A 10 -10.72 -3.59 -11.94
N THR A 11 -11.73 -3.31 -11.12
CA THR A 11 -11.59 -2.50 -9.91
C THR A 11 -12.60 -2.88 -8.84
N ARG A 12 -12.30 -2.54 -7.59
CA ARG A 12 -13.22 -2.70 -6.47
C ARG A 12 -14.24 -1.56 -6.43
N LYS A 13 -15.34 -1.76 -5.69
CA LYS A 13 -16.41 -0.76 -5.57
C LYS A 13 -16.15 0.34 -4.53
N SER A 14 -15.05 0.28 -3.77
CA SER A 14 -14.75 1.32 -2.78
C SER A 14 -14.44 2.66 -3.46
N PRO A 15 -14.81 3.81 -2.84
CA PRO A 15 -14.58 5.12 -3.45
C PRO A 15 -13.14 5.35 -3.89
N LEU A 16 -12.15 4.93 -3.08
CA LEU A 16 -10.73 5.08 -3.40
C LEU A 16 -10.32 4.20 -4.60
N ALA A 17 -10.81 2.96 -4.66
CA ALA A 17 -10.51 2.08 -5.79
C ALA A 17 -11.12 2.61 -7.10
N LEU A 18 -12.34 3.13 -7.04
CA LEU A 18 -12.98 3.77 -8.20
C LEU A 18 -12.22 5.01 -8.65
N TRP A 19 -11.77 5.86 -7.70
CA TRP A 19 -10.93 7.01 -8.02
C TRP A 19 -9.68 6.59 -8.78
N GLN A 20 -8.97 5.56 -8.30
CA GLN A 20 -7.75 5.05 -8.93
C GLN A 20 -8.02 4.48 -10.33
N ALA A 21 -9.13 3.76 -10.51
CA ALA A 21 -9.51 3.24 -11.82
C ALA A 21 -9.89 4.35 -12.81
N HIS A 22 -10.60 5.39 -12.36
CA HIS A 22 -10.88 6.57 -13.16
C HIS A 22 -9.60 7.33 -13.54
N TYR A 23 -8.68 7.52 -12.61
CA TYR A 23 -7.38 8.13 -12.87
C TYR A 23 -6.64 7.42 -14.01
N VAL A 24 -6.54 6.08 -13.96
CA VAL A 24 -5.91 5.28 -15.02
C VAL A 24 -6.68 5.36 -16.33
N LYS A 25 -8.01 5.26 -16.29
CA LYS A 25 -8.89 5.43 -17.47
C LYS A 25 -8.63 6.76 -18.15
N ASP A 26 -8.68 7.86 -17.42
CA ASP A 26 -8.54 9.21 -17.96
C ASP A 26 -7.14 9.43 -18.53
N ALA A 27 -6.11 8.92 -17.85
CA ALA A 27 -4.72 8.97 -18.31
C ALA A 27 -4.51 8.17 -19.61
N LEU A 28 -5.09 6.97 -19.74
CA LEU A 28 -5.04 6.17 -20.96
C LEU A 28 -5.74 6.87 -22.12
N MET A 29 -6.94 7.40 -21.89
CA MET A 29 -7.70 8.11 -22.93
C MET A 29 -7.01 9.42 -23.37
N ALA A 30 -6.32 10.10 -22.45
CA ALA A 30 -5.52 11.29 -22.76
C ALA A 30 -4.27 10.94 -23.58
N ALA A 31 -3.59 9.85 -23.25
CA ALA A 31 -2.40 9.38 -23.97
C ALA A 31 -2.74 8.80 -25.37
N HIS A 32 -3.95 8.24 -25.54
CA HIS A 32 -4.36 7.54 -26.76
C HIS A 32 -5.74 8.04 -27.22
N PRO A 33 -5.82 9.15 -27.98
CA PRO A 33 -7.07 9.70 -28.48
C PRO A 33 -7.88 8.67 -29.28
N GLY A 34 -9.15 8.52 -28.92
CA GLY A 34 -10.07 7.55 -29.55
C GLY A 34 -10.05 6.14 -28.89
N LEU A 35 -9.23 5.92 -27.86
CA LEU A 35 -9.28 4.71 -27.06
C LEU A 35 -10.54 4.72 -26.17
N GLU A 36 -11.31 3.65 -26.21
CA GLU A 36 -12.43 3.43 -25.30
C GLU A 36 -11.98 2.61 -24.10
N VAL A 37 -12.36 3.04 -22.88
CA VAL A 37 -11.99 2.37 -21.62
C VAL A 37 -13.23 2.23 -20.75
N GLU A 38 -13.49 1.01 -20.26
CA GLU A 38 -14.63 0.69 -19.40
C GLU A 38 -14.15 0.17 -18.03
N LEU A 39 -14.95 0.42 -16.99
CA LEU A 39 -14.70 -0.11 -15.66
C LEU A 39 -15.55 -1.36 -15.40
N VAL A 40 -14.91 -2.43 -14.94
CA VAL A 40 -15.55 -3.67 -14.50
C VAL A 40 -15.43 -3.74 -12.97
N THR A 41 -16.49 -3.34 -12.28
CA THR A 41 -16.48 -3.27 -10.82
C THR A 41 -16.79 -4.62 -10.17
N MET A 42 -16.03 -4.97 -9.15
CA MET A 42 -16.13 -6.24 -8.42
C MET A 42 -16.19 -6.02 -6.91
N VAL A 43 -16.65 -7.03 -6.20
CA VAL A 43 -16.60 -7.10 -4.74
C VAL A 43 -15.64 -8.22 -4.37
N THR A 44 -14.64 -7.92 -3.57
CA THR A 44 -13.65 -8.91 -3.14
C THR A 44 -14.00 -9.50 -1.78
N LYS A 45 -13.40 -10.63 -1.44
CA LYS A 45 -13.55 -11.23 -0.09
C LYS A 45 -13.14 -10.26 1.01
N GLY A 46 -12.09 -9.47 0.78
CA GLY A 46 -11.63 -8.45 1.73
C GLY A 46 -12.63 -7.31 1.96
N ASP A 47 -13.53 -7.05 0.98
CA ASP A 47 -14.61 -6.07 1.13
C ASP A 47 -15.79 -6.60 1.96
N ILE A 48 -15.99 -7.91 1.97
CA ILE A 48 -17.12 -8.58 2.66
C ILE A 48 -16.76 -8.88 4.12
N ILE A 49 -15.54 -9.35 4.39
CA ILE A 49 -15.12 -9.78 5.73
C ILE A 49 -14.65 -8.56 6.53
N LEU A 50 -15.54 -7.96 7.30
CA LEU A 50 -15.25 -6.77 8.12
C LEU A 50 -15.06 -7.09 9.61
N ASP A 51 -15.58 -8.24 10.08
CA ASP A 51 -15.68 -8.57 11.51
C ASP A 51 -14.50 -9.41 12.03
N THR A 52 -13.59 -9.84 11.15
CA THR A 52 -12.43 -10.64 11.52
C THR A 52 -11.13 -9.88 11.26
N PRO A 53 -10.17 -9.82 12.21
CA PRO A 53 -8.87 -9.19 11.98
C PRO A 53 -8.19 -9.68 10.71
N LEU A 54 -7.60 -8.76 9.92
CA LEU A 54 -6.92 -9.12 8.66
C LEU A 54 -5.85 -10.20 8.87
N ALA A 55 -5.16 -10.16 10.00
CA ALA A 55 -4.16 -11.14 10.39
C ALA A 55 -4.76 -12.57 10.57
N LYS A 56 -6.04 -12.67 10.94
CA LYS A 56 -6.73 -13.95 11.16
C LYS A 56 -7.53 -14.46 9.95
N VAL A 57 -7.81 -13.59 8.97
CA VAL A 57 -8.59 -13.99 7.78
C VAL A 57 -7.80 -14.94 6.89
N GLY A 58 -6.48 -14.94 7.03
CA GLY A 58 -5.58 -15.81 6.28
C GLY A 58 -5.73 -15.64 4.76
N GLY A 59 -4.62 -15.62 4.05
CA GLY A 59 -4.61 -15.64 2.59
C GLY A 59 -4.05 -14.36 1.97
N LYS A 60 -2.99 -14.56 1.20
CA LYS A 60 -2.43 -13.55 0.29
C LYS A 60 -3.52 -13.16 -0.73
N GLY A 61 -3.63 -11.90 -1.06
CA GLY A 61 -4.49 -11.46 -2.16
C GLY A 61 -5.98 -11.24 -1.86
N LEU A 62 -6.38 -11.02 -0.59
CA LEU A 62 -7.78 -10.79 -0.20
C LEU A 62 -8.51 -9.68 -0.98
N PHE A 63 -7.77 -8.74 -1.53
CA PHE A 63 -8.32 -7.59 -2.27
C PHE A 63 -8.05 -7.64 -3.77
N VAL A 64 -7.31 -8.64 -4.27
CA VAL A 64 -6.88 -8.70 -5.68
C VAL A 64 -7.35 -9.96 -6.41
N LYS A 65 -7.58 -11.06 -5.71
CA LYS A 65 -7.85 -12.37 -6.29
C LYS A 65 -9.01 -12.39 -7.29
N GLU A 66 -10.11 -11.71 -7.00
CA GLU A 66 -11.27 -11.64 -7.89
C GLU A 66 -10.96 -10.85 -9.17
N LEU A 67 -10.07 -9.85 -9.08
CA LEU A 67 -9.59 -9.06 -10.22
C LEU A 67 -8.66 -9.90 -11.10
N GLU A 68 -7.73 -10.64 -10.49
CA GLU A 68 -6.82 -11.57 -11.17
C GLU A 68 -7.59 -12.65 -11.93
N VAL A 69 -8.58 -13.28 -11.29
CA VAL A 69 -9.46 -14.26 -11.94
C VAL A 69 -10.19 -13.63 -13.13
N ALA A 70 -10.67 -12.41 -13.01
CA ALA A 70 -11.35 -11.74 -14.12
C ALA A 70 -10.42 -11.47 -15.31
N MET A 71 -9.14 -11.16 -15.06
CA MET A 71 -8.13 -11.00 -16.12
C MET A 71 -7.79 -12.34 -16.80
N LEU A 72 -7.60 -13.41 -16.00
CA LEU A 72 -7.32 -14.76 -16.54
C LEU A 72 -8.49 -15.32 -17.34
N GLU A 73 -9.73 -15.04 -16.96
CA GLU A 73 -10.94 -15.44 -17.69
C GLU A 73 -11.29 -14.51 -18.87
N GLY A 74 -10.50 -13.46 -19.11
CA GLY A 74 -10.74 -12.51 -20.20
C GLY A 74 -11.97 -11.62 -20.00
N ARG A 75 -12.47 -11.46 -18.76
CA ARG A 75 -13.55 -10.52 -18.40
C ARG A 75 -13.03 -9.09 -18.17
N ALA A 76 -11.75 -8.96 -17.87
CA ALA A 76 -11.03 -7.70 -17.79
C ALA A 76 -9.67 -7.81 -18.48
N ASP A 77 -9.07 -6.69 -18.82
CA ASP A 77 -7.81 -6.64 -19.52
C ASP A 77 -6.67 -6.23 -18.56
N LEU A 78 -6.96 -5.36 -17.62
CA LEU A 78 -6.04 -4.92 -16.57
C LEU A 78 -6.76 -4.73 -15.24
N ALA A 79 -5.99 -4.66 -14.15
CA ALA A 79 -6.47 -4.30 -12.81
C ALA A 79 -5.66 -3.14 -12.26
N VAL A 80 -6.33 -2.28 -11.47
CA VAL A 80 -5.71 -1.10 -10.85
C VAL A 80 -5.71 -1.26 -9.34
N HIS A 81 -4.54 -1.04 -8.72
CA HIS A 81 -4.31 -1.30 -7.30
C HIS A 81 -3.60 -0.14 -6.60
N SER A 82 -3.86 0.01 -5.30
CA SER A 82 -2.89 0.66 -4.42
C SER A 82 -1.68 -0.25 -4.27
N MET A 83 -0.48 0.24 -4.53
CA MET A 83 0.74 -0.58 -4.53
C MET A 83 0.98 -1.31 -3.20
N LYS A 84 0.62 -0.70 -2.08
CA LYS A 84 0.77 -1.33 -0.75
C LYS A 84 -0.12 -2.57 -0.54
N ASP A 85 -1.17 -2.74 -1.37
CA ASP A 85 -2.11 -3.85 -1.28
C ASP A 85 -1.80 -4.96 -2.31
N VAL A 86 -0.83 -4.70 -3.22
CA VAL A 86 -0.39 -5.66 -4.24
C VAL A 86 0.49 -6.73 -3.60
N PRO A 87 0.12 -8.02 -3.69
CA PRO A 87 0.92 -9.11 -3.16
C PRO A 87 2.31 -9.14 -3.81
N VAL A 88 3.24 -9.82 -3.15
CA VAL A 88 4.60 -10.00 -3.68
C VAL A 88 4.63 -11.00 -4.84
N ASP A 89 3.76 -12.01 -4.80
CA ASP A 89 3.63 -13.06 -5.80
C ASP A 89 2.38 -12.83 -6.64
N PHE A 90 2.48 -13.09 -7.95
CA PHE A 90 1.37 -13.03 -8.91
C PHE A 90 1.02 -14.43 -9.40
N PRO A 91 -0.25 -14.67 -9.81
CA PRO A 91 -0.60 -15.87 -10.57
C PRO A 91 0.20 -15.95 -11.88
N GLU A 92 0.46 -17.18 -12.34
CA GLU A 92 1.16 -17.42 -13.61
C GLU A 92 0.46 -16.66 -14.75
N GLY A 93 1.25 -15.94 -15.54
CA GLY A 93 0.78 -15.15 -16.69
C GLY A 93 0.30 -13.73 -16.34
N LEU A 94 0.21 -13.37 -15.07
CA LEU A 94 -0.09 -11.99 -14.65
C LEU A 94 1.14 -11.32 -14.05
N GLY A 95 1.15 -9.98 -14.07
CA GLY A 95 2.22 -9.22 -13.46
C GLY A 95 1.97 -7.72 -13.41
N LEU A 96 2.72 -7.07 -12.55
CA LEU A 96 2.76 -5.62 -12.44
C LEU A 96 3.58 -5.04 -13.60
N VAL A 97 2.93 -4.27 -14.48
CA VAL A 97 3.57 -3.75 -15.70
C VAL A 97 3.78 -2.25 -15.68
N THR A 98 3.07 -1.52 -14.83
CA THR A 98 3.14 -0.05 -14.76
C THR A 98 2.98 0.42 -13.33
N ILE A 99 3.81 1.36 -12.93
CA ILE A 99 3.71 2.07 -11.65
C ILE A 99 3.57 3.55 -11.97
N CYS A 100 2.41 4.11 -11.62
CA CYS A 100 2.10 5.52 -11.84
C CYS A 100 2.82 6.43 -10.83
N GLU A 101 2.83 7.74 -11.10
CA GLU A 101 3.41 8.73 -10.21
C GLU A 101 2.88 8.59 -8.77
N ARG A 102 3.81 8.68 -7.81
CA ARG A 102 3.53 8.48 -6.40
C ARG A 102 2.94 9.74 -5.78
N GLU A 103 1.75 9.65 -5.21
CA GLU A 103 1.19 10.65 -4.31
C GLU A 103 1.89 10.57 -2.95
N ASP A 104 1.62 11.50 -2.05
CA ASP A 104 2.21 11.60 -0.72
C ASP A 104 2.24 10.24 0.02
N PRO A 105 3.42 9.67 0.27
CA PRO A 105 3.55 8.35 0.88
C PRO A 105 3.32 8.35 2.40
N ARG A 106 3.25 9.53 3.04
CA ARG A 106 3.17 9.65 4.49
C ARG A 106 1.86 9.10 5.05
N ASP A 107 1.91 8.77 6.31
CA ASP A 107 0.72 8.58 7.11
C ASP A 107 0.17 9.94 7.58
N ALA A 108 -1.15 10.03 7.72
CA ALA A 108 -1.87 11.20 8.20
C ALA A 108 -2.47 10.91 9.58
N PHE A 109 -2.21 11.83 10.51
CA PHE A 109 -2.91 11.88 11.79
C PHE A 109 -4.24 12.60 11.62
N VAL A 110 -5.32 11.94 11.99
CA VAL A 110 -6.68 12.46 11.89
C VAL A 110 -7.35 12.38 13.26
N SER A 111 -7.82 13.52 13.73
CA SER A 111 -8.55 13.65 15.01
C SER A 111 -9.54 14.81 14.94
N ASN A 112 -10.62 14.72 15.70
CA ASN A 112 -11.56 15.83 15.85
C ASN A 112 -11.12 16.84 16.92
N THR A 113 -10.17 16.46 17.79
CA THR A 113 -9.80 17.25 18.97
C THR A 113 -8.32 17.64 18.97
N TYR A 114 -7.42 16.71 18.59
CA TYR A 114 -5.97 16.89 18.74
C TYR A 114 -5.31 17.17 17.40
N ASN A 115 -4.18 17.90 17.40
CA ASN A 115 -3.47 18.29 16.17
C ASN A 115 -2.37 17.29 15.75
N ASN A 116 -1.81 16.55 16.69
CA ASN A 116 -0.75 15.56 16.44
C ASN A 116 -0.77 14.48 17.54
N ILE A 117 0.06 13.46 17.36
CA ILE A 117 0.12 12.31 18.26
C ILE A 117 0.68 12.66 19.65
N ASP A 118 1.52 13.71 19.74
CA ASP A 118 2.15 14.13 20.99
C ASP A 118 1.15 14.84 21.92
N GLU A 119 0.10 15.45 21.34
CA GLU A 119 -0.98 16.09 22.09
C GLU A 119 -1.98 15.10 22.71
N LEU A 120 -1.95 13.83 22.31
CA LEU A 120 -2.85 12.81 22.84
C LEU A 120 -2.60 12.59 24.34
N PRO A 121 -3.65 12.59 25.20
CA PRO A 121 -3.50 12.27 26.61
C PRO A 121 -3.06 10.82 26.81
N GLN A 122 -2.51 10.54 27.99
CA GLN A 122 -2.16 9.17 28.38
C GLN A 122 -3.39 8.26 28.31
N GLY A 123 -3.25 7.09 27.70
CA GLY A 123 -4.34 6.13 27.54
C GLY A 123 -5.31 6.45 26.41
N ALA A 124 -5.07 7.50 25.60
CA ALA A 124 -5.92 7.82 24.46
C ALA A 124 -5.98 6.67 23.45
N VAL A 125 -7.13 6.56 22.79
CA VAL A 125 -7.43 5.46 21.85
C VAL A 125 -7.10 5.87 20.42
N VAL A 126 -6.15 5.17 19.79
CA VAL A 126 -5.75 5.38 18.39
C VAL A 126 -6.23 4.21 17.54
N GLY A 127 -6.97 4.52 16.47
CA GLY A 127 -7.53 3.54 15.54
C GLY A 127 -6.59 3.20 14.39
N THR A 128 -6.17 1.94 14.31
CA THR A 128 -5.46 1.37 13.15
C THR A 128 -5.55 -0.15 13.16
N CYS A 129 -5.58 -0.79 11.98
CA CYS A 129 -5.41 -2.24 11.83
C CYS A 129 -4.02 -2.61 11.27
N SER A 130 -3.14 -1.62 11.09
CA SER A 130 -1.80 -1.83 10.53
C SER A 130 -0.81 -2.10 11.64
N LEU A 131 -0.24 -3.31 11.69
CA LEU A 131 0.81 -3.67 12.64
C LEU A 131 2.06 -2.79 12.48
N ARG A 132 2.37 -2.35 11.26
CA ARG A 132 3.43 -1.38 10.96
C ARG A 132 3.21 -0.05 11.69
N ARG A 133 1.99 0.49 11.66
CA ARG A 133 1.66 1.73 12.38
C ARG A 133 1.67 1.49 13.88
N GLN A 134 1.06 0.41 14.30
CA GLN A 134 0.97 0.04 15.71
C GLN A 134 2.36 -0.05 16.35
N CYS A 135 3.31 -0.79 15.77
CA CYS A 135 4.64 -0.97 16.35
C CYS A 135 5.39 0.37 16.51
N GLN A 136 5.32 1.25 15.51
CA GLN A 136 6.00 2.54 15.54
C GLN A 136 5.33 3.52 16.53
N ILE A 137 4.01 3.50 16.64
CA ILE A 137 3.28 4.29 17.66
C ILE A 137 3.63 3.78 19.05
N LYS A 138 3.61 2.47 19.27
CA LYS A 138 3.86 1.87 20.59
C LYS A 138 5.31 2.07 21.06
N GLU A 139 6.26 2.15 20.13
CA GLU A 139 7.66 2.48 20.47
C GLU A 139 7.79 3.89 21.05
N SER A 140 7.14 4.89 20.44
CA SER A 140 7.22 6.29 20.85
C SER A 140 6.22 6.65 21.97
N ARG A 141 5.02 6.05 21.94
CA ARG A 141 3.92 6.30 22.85
C ARG A 141 3.33 4.97 23.36
N PRO A 142 4.06 4.23 24.22
CA PRO A 142 3.61 2.95 24.77
C PRO A 142 2.34 3.06 25.63
N ASP A 143 2.04 4.26 26.10
CA ASP A 143 0.86 4.59 26.89
C ASP A 143 -0.45 4.58 26.09
N LEU A 144 -0.40 4.78 24.76
CA LEU A 144 -1.60 4.85 23.92
C LEU A 144 -2.27 3.47 23.76
N VAL A 145 -3.58 3.46 23.68
CA VAL A 145 -4.37 2.25 23.45
C VAL A 145 -4.64 2.12 21.96
N ILE A 146 -4.10 1.09 21.31
CA ILE A 146 -4.37 0.82 19.92
C ILE A 146 -5.62 -0.07 19.81
N LYS A 147 -6.62 0.40 19.03
CA LYS A 147 -7.82 -0.37 18.69
C LYS A 147 -7.89 -0.61 17.19
N GLU A 148 -8.37 -1.79 16.83
CA GLU A 148 -8.56 -2.15 15.43
C GLU A 148 -9.56 -1.21 14.75
N LEU A 149 -9.20 -0.70 13.57
CA LEU A 149 -10.02 0.18 12.75
C LEU A 149 -10.11 -0.36 11.33
N ARG A 150 -11.29 -0.84 10.93
CA ARG A 150 -11.56 -1.42 9.61
C ARG A 150 -12.64 -0.68 8.86
N GLY A 151 -12.70 -0.94 7.55
CA GLY A 151 -13.60 -0.31 6.59
C GLY A 151 -12.85 0.53 5.55
N ASN A 152 -13.58 1.14 4.63
CA ASN A 152 -13.03 2.13 3.71
C ASN A 152 -12.74 3.47 4.45
N VAL A 153 -12.18 4.45 3.75
CA VAL A 153 -11.81 5.75 4.35
C VAL A 153 -13.02 6.42 5.00
N GLY A 154 -14.16 6.49 4.31
CA GLY A 154 -15.38 7.11 4.84
C GLY A 154 -15.91 6.40 6.09
N THR A 155 -15.92 5.06 6.11
CA THR A 155 -16.32 4.27 7.28
C THR A 155 -15.42 4.55 8.48
N ARG A 156 -14.09 4.63 8.27
CA ARG A 156 -13.13 4.91 9.35
C ARG A 156 -13.30 6.32 9.91
N LEU A 157 -13.51 7.31 9.04
CA LEU A 157 -13.81 8.69 9.47
C LEU A 157 -15.13 8.75 10.25
N GLY A 158 -16.16 8.04 9.80
CA GLY A 158 -17.44 7.97 10.51
C GLY A 158 -17.32 7.39 11.92
N LYS A 159 -16.47 6.38 12.12
CA LYS A 159 -16.19 5.82 13.45
C LYS A 159 -15.46 6.82 14.36
N LEU A 160 -14.52 7.59 13.81
CA LEU A 160 -13.89 8.69 14.55
C LEU A 160 -14.91 9.76 14.93
N ASP A 161 -15.79 10.15 14.01
CA ASP A 161 -16.83 11.16 14.23
C ASP A 161 -17.89 10.69 15.25
N ALA A 162 -18.10 9.37 15.35
CA ALA A 162 -18.93 8.75 16.37
C ALA A 162 -18.25 8.70 17.77
N GLY A 163 -16.98 9.12 17.89
CA GLY A 163 -16.25 9.14 19.16
C GLY A 163 -15.72 7.79 19.61
N GLU A 164 -15.61 6.81 18.70
CA GLU A 164 -15.05 5.49 19.03
C GLU A 164 -13.52 5.54 19.25
N TYR A 165 -12.86 6.60 18.78
CA TYR A 165 -11.42 6.84 18.82
C TYR A 165 -11.12 8.31 19.11
N ASP A 166 -10.01 8.58 19.80
CA ASP A 166 -9.46 9.94 19.96
C ASP A 166 -8.74 10.41 18.71
N ALA A 167 -8.11 9.49 18.01
CA ALA A 167 -7.44 9.71 16.72
C ALA A 167 -7.43 8.42 15.87
N ILE A 168 -7.25 8.59 14.56
CA ILE A 168 -7.02 7.47 13.63
C ILE A 168 -5.85 7.79 12.71
N ILE A 169 -5.15 6.76 12.24
CA ILE A 169 -4.05 6.92 11.28
C ILE A 169 -4.45 6.37 9.93
N LEU A 170 -4.39 7.21 8.91
CA LEU A 170 -4.73 6.89 7.53
C LEU A 170 -3.53 7.18 6.60
N ALA A 171 -3.54 6.63 5.38
CA ALA A 171 -2.59 7.06 4.36
C ALA A 171 -3.01 8.42 3.79
N ALA A 172 -2.12 9.39 3.78
CA ALA A 172 -2.37 10.73 3.28
C ALA A 172 -2.89 10.72 1.83
N ALA A 173 -2.28 9.92 0.96
CA ALA A 173 -2.71 9.76 -0.43
C ALA A 173 -4.19 9.37 -0.58
N GLY A 174 -4.73 8.55 0.33
CA GLY A 174 -6.13 8.16 0.31
C GLY A 174 -7.08 9.33 0.61
N LEU A 175 -6.71 10.17 1.58
CA LEU A 175 -7.48 11.36 1.93
C LEU A 175 -7.42 12.41 0.82
N LYS A 176 -6.23 12.67 0.27
CA LYS A 176 -6.03 13.62 -0.84
C LYS A 176 -6.84 13.21 -2.08
N ARG A 177 -6.79 11.95 -2.48
CA ARG A 177 -7.54 11.43 -3.64
C ARG A 177 -9.05 11.49 -3.47
N LEU A 178 -9.54 11.47 -2.25
CA LEU A 178 -10.96 11.59 -1.92
C LEU A 178 -11.38 13.02 -1.56
N GLU A 179 -10.50 14.02 -1.77
CA GLU A 179 -10.75 15.43 -1.46
C GLU A 179 -11.13 15.66 0.02
N LEU A 180 -10.43 14.94 0.93
CA LEU A 180 -10.64 14.96 2.39
C LEU A 180 -9.40 15.47 3.12
N GLU A 181 -8.60 16.32 2.49
CA GLU A 181 -7.35 16.86 3.04
C GLU A 181 -7.58 17.69 4.30
N GLU A 182 -8.73 18.34 4.41
CA GLU A 182 -9.12 19.12 5.59
C GLU A 182 -9.26 18.27 6.87
N ARG A 183 -9.39 16.93 6.73
CA ARG A 183 -9.40 16.01 7.86
C ARG A 183 -8.00 15.70 8.39
N ILE A 184 -6.95 16.01 7.63
CA ILE A 184 -5.56 15.80 8.06
C ILE A 184 -5.18 16.90 9.05
N LYS A 185 -4.89 16.52 10.28
CA LYS A 185 -4.38 17.46 11.30
C LYS A 185 -2.88 17.64 11.19
N SER A 186 -2.16 16.55 10.97
CA SER A 186 -0.72 16.58 10.67
C SER A 186 -0.32 15.38 9.81
N PHE A 187 0.75 15.56 9.06
CA PHE A 187 1.44 14.45 8.41
C PHE A 187 2.46 13.85 9.38
N ILE A 188 2.57 12.53 9.37
CA ILE A 188 3.58 11.82 10.15
C ILE A 188 4.80 11.64 9.25
N GLU A 189 5.88 12.33 9.57
CA GLU A 189 7.09 12.28 8.75
C GLU A 189 7.74 10.89 8.76
N PRO A 190 8.43 10.48 7.68
CA PRO A 190 9.07 9.17 7.60
C PRO A 190 10.12 8.93 8.70
N GLU A 191 10.66 9.98 9.28
CA GLU A 191 11.56 9.93 10.44
C GLU A 191 10.85 9.49 11.72
N GLN A 192 9.55 9.71 11.81
CA GLN A 192 8.69 9.30 12.94
C GLN A 192 8.03 7.95 12.66
N SER A 193 7.54 7.76 11.42
CA SER A 193 6.88 6.51 11.02
C SER A 193 7.11 6.21 9.54
N LEU A 194 7.89 5.17 9.25
CA LEU A 194 8.09 4.70 7.88
C LEU A 194 6.77 4.23 7.27
N PRO A 195 6.46 4.66 6.04
CA PRO A 195 5.28 4.22 5.29
C PRO A 195 5.22 2.72 5.03
N ALA A 196 4.08 2.24 4.54
CA ALA A 196 4.01 0.91 3.94
C ALA A 196 4.75 0.89 2.59
N VAL A 197 5.26 -0.28 2.23
CA VAL A 197 5.88 -0.54 0.90
C VAL A 197 4.96 -0.05 -0.21
N GLY A 198 5.45 0.84 -1.07
CA GLY A 198 4.69 1.40 -2.18
C GLY A 198 3.51 2.30 -1.80
N GLN A 199 3.37 2.71 -0.54
CA GLN A 199 2.25 3.58 -0.12
C GLN A 199 2.25 4.88 -0.94
N GLY A 200 1.07 5.27 -1.43
CA GLY A 200 0.87 6.45 -2.28
C GLY A 200 0.96 6.17 -3.78
N ALA A 201 1.57 5.07 -4.22
CA ALA A 201 1.63 4.72 -5.64
C ALA A 201 0.41 3.89 -6.08
N VAL A 202 0.04 4.04 -7.37
CA VAL A 202 -0.92 3.20 -8.08
C VAL A 202 -0.15 2.26 -8.99
N GLY A 203 -0.50 0.97 -8.95
CA GLY A 203 0.05 -0.04 -9.82
C GLY A 203 -0.98 -0.61 -10.78
N ILE A 204 -0.54 -0.99 -11.96
CA ILE A 204 -1.36 -1.60 -13.00
C ILE A 204 -0.84 -3.00 -13.28
N GLU A 205 -1.71 -3.97 -13.09
CA GLU A 205 -1.48 -5.38 -13.36
C GLU A 205 -2.20 -5.79 -14.63
N CYS A 206 -1.59 -6.62 -15.45
CA CYS A 206 -2.25 -7.22 -16.62
C CYS A 206 -1.61 -8.58 -16.98
N ARG A 207 -2.14 -9.22 -18.03
CA ARG A 207 -1.51 -10.39 -18.61
C ARG A 207 -0.18 -10.02 -19.26
N LEU A 208 0.87 -10.79 -18.97
CA LEU A 208 2.23 -10.54 -19.45
C LEU A 208 2.42 -10.84 -20.94
N ASP A 209 1.50 -11.58 -21.57
CA ASP A 209 1.48 -11.88 -23.00
C ASP A 209 0.70 -10.84 -23.82
N ASP A 210 0.05 -9.87 -23.20
CA ASP A 210 -0.66 -8.78 -23.89
C ASP A 210 0.29 -7.60 -24.22
N GLU A 211 1.22 -7.83 -25.14
CA GLU A 211 2.21 -6.82 -25.57
C GLU A 211 1.55 -5.51 -26.05
N ARG A 212 0.36 -5.59 -26.67
CA ARG A 212 -0.39 -4.42 -27.11
C ARG A 212 -0.80 -3.56 -25.94
N LEU A 213 -1.36 -4.17 -24.91
CA LEU A 213 -1.81 -3.45 -23.71
C LEU A 213 -0.62 -2.88 -22.94
N ILE A 214 0.44 -3.67 -22.76
CA ILE A 214 1.68 -3.21 -22.09
C ILE A 214 2.22 -1.95 -22.77
N LYS A 215 2.27 -1.92 -24.11
CA LYS A 215 2.71 -0.74 -24.84
C LYS A 215 1.77 0.47 -24.67
N LEU A 216 0.46 0.25 -24.57
CA LEU A 216 -0.49 1.33 -24.30
C LEU A 216 -0.33 1.91 -22.90
N LEU A 217 0.18 1.13 -21.95
CA LEU A 217 0.41 1.55 -20.56
C LEU A 217 1.75 2.26 -20.33
N GLU A 218 2.73 2.15 -21.27
CA GLU A 218 4.05 2.79 -21.14
C GLU A 218 4.00 4.28 -20.76
N PRO A 219 3.11 5.13 -21.35
CA PRO A 219 3.05 6.55 -21.00
C PRO A 219 2.64 6.84 -19.55
N LEU A 220 2.01 5.88 -18.87
CA LEU A 220 1.58 6.01 -17.47
C LEU A 220 2.67 5.58 -16.49
N ASN A 221 3.74 4.93 -16.97
CA ASN A 221 4.81 4.46 -16.09
C ASN A 221 5.72 5.62 -15.68
N HIS A 222 5.72 5.94 -14.39
CA HIS A 222 6.59 6.96 -13.82
C HIS A 222 7.88 6.31 -13.32
N LYS A 223 8.95 6.43 -14.14
CA LYS A 223 10.22 5.72 -13.92
C LYS A 223 10.79 5.94 -12.51
N GLU A 224 10.78 7.16 -12.01
CA GLU A 224 11.33 7.47 -10.69
C GLU A 224 10.52 6.78 -9.57
N THR A 225 9.20 6.79 -9.67
CA THR A 225 8.35 6.03 -8.73
C THR A 225 8.56 4.53 -8.88
N ALA A 226 8.70 4.03 -10.11
CA ALA A 226 8.93 2.60 -10.36
C ALA A 226 10.24 2.14 -9.72
N ASP A 227 11.35 2.85 -9.91
CA ASP A 227 12.64 2.51 -9.31
C ASP A 227 12.54 2.45 -7.77
N ARG A 228 11.86 3.42 -7.15
CA ARG A 228 11.62 3.48 -5.69
C ARG A 228 10.77 2.31 -5.20
N VAL A 229 9.63 2.09 -5.84
CA VAL A 229 8.68 1.06 -5.41
C VAL A 229 9.23 -0.34 -5.65
N LEU A 230 9.96 -0.58 -6.74
CA LEU A 230 10.61 -1.87 -7.01
C LEU A 230 11.70 -2.17 -5.97
N CYS A 231 12.48 -1.17 -5.56
CA CYS A 231 13.45 -1.29 -4.47
C CYS A 231 12.77 -1.70 -3.14
N GLU A 232 11.70 -0.98 -2.76
CA GLU A 232 10.90 -1.29 -1.56
C GLU A 232 10.28 -2.69 -1.64
N ARG A 233 9.75 -3.09 -2.81
CA ARG A 233 9.13 -4.41 -3.04
C ARG A 233 10.15 -5.56 -2.99
N ALA A 234 11.33 -5.39 -3.57
CA ALA A 234 12.39 -6.40 -3.53
C ALA A 234 12.81 -6.69 -2.07
N MET A 235 12.93 -5.65 -1.25
CA MET A 235 13.15 -5.79 0.19
C MET A 235 12.01 -6.56 0.85
N ASN A 236 10.76 -6.16 0.58
CA ASN A 236 9.58 -6.78 1.17
C ASN A 236 9.41 -8.25 0.77
N LEU A 237 9.70 -8.60 -0.49
CA LEU A 237 9.66 -9.97 -0.99
C LEU A 237 10.68 -10.86 -0.25
N THR A 238 11.91 -10.37 -0.09
CA THR A 238 12.98 -11.09 0.61
C THR A 238 12.67 -11.31 2.10
N LEU A 239 11.92 -10.38 2.72
CA LEU A 239 11.42 -10.53 4.09
C LEU A 239 10.15 -11.41 4.17
N GLU A 240 9.67 -11.95 3.04
CA GLU A 240 8.38 -12.65 2.94
C GLU A 240 7.20 -11.80 3.45
N GLY A 241 7.31 -10.47 3.30
CA GLY A 241 6.40 -9.50 3.86
C GLY A 241 5.00 -9.55 3.24
N GLY A 242 4.02 -9.13 4.03
CA GLY A 242 2.61 -9.02 3.63
C GLY A 242 1.89 -7.96 4.46
N CYS A 243 0.57 -7.83 4.26
CA CYS A 243 -0.24 -6.86 5.00
C CYS A 243 -0.34 -7.16 6.52
N GLN A 244 0.12 -8.35 6.94
CA GLN A 244 -0.02 -8.88 8.31
C GLN A 244 1.24 -8.78 9.14
N VAL A 245 2.29 -8.17 8.59
CA VAL A 245 3.57 -8.03 9.29
C VAL A 245 3.96 -6.55 9.46
N PRO A 246 4.61 -6.20 10.55
CA PRO A 246 4.99 -4.83 10.86
C PRO A 246 6.26 -4.42 10.11
N ILE A 247 6.17 -4.36 8.79
CA ILE A 247 7.24 -3.92 7.89
C ILE A 247 6.93 -2.51 7.39
N GLY A 248 7.86 -1.58 7.56
CA GLY A 248 7.84 -0.25 6.98
C GLY A 248 9.01 -0.03 6.06
N SER A 249 8.80 0.72 4.98
CA SER A 249 9.90 1.13 4.11
C SER A 249 9.61 2.43 3.38
N TYR A 250 10.67 3.13 3.07
CA TYR A 250 10.61 4.36 2.30
C TYR A 250 11.91 4.61 1.56
N SER A 251 11.80 4.83 0.26
CA SER A 251 12.93 5.16 -0.58
C SER A 251 12.83 6.57 -1.15
N LEU A 252 13.97 7.22 -1.32
CA LEU A 252 14.17 8.52 -1.95
C LEU A 252 15.21 8.39 -3.05
N ILE A 253 15.04 9.19 -4.10
CA ILE A 253 16.04 9.34 -5.16
C ILE A 253 16.78 10.65 -4.95
N ASP A 254 18.10 10.59 -5.07
CA ASP A 254 19.02 11.72 -5.05
C ASP A 254 19.95 11.58 -6.26
N GLY A 255 19.63 12.27 -7.33
CA GLY A 255 20.30 12.12 -8.63
C GLY A 255 20.21 10.68 -9.16
N ASP A 256 21.37 10.06 -9.36
CA ASP A 256 21.49 8.68 -9.83
C ASP A 256 21.49 7.64 -8.69
N ASN A 257 21.30 8.09 -7.45
CA ASN A 257 21.28 7.22 -6.29
C ASN A 257 19.88 7.05 -5.74
N ILE A 258 19.67 5.91 -5.09
CA ILE A 258 18.49 5.61 -4.27
C ILE A 258 18.91 5.41 -2.82
N TRP A 259 18.14 5.96 -1.89
CA TRP A 259 18.29 5.75 -0.46
C TRP A 259 17.05 5.04 0.07
N LEU A 260 17.20 3.78 0.45
CA LEU A 260 16.15 2.96 1.04
C LEU A 260 16.33 2.88 2.56
N ARG A 261 15.26 3.16 3.29
CA ARG A 261 15.13 2.92 4.73
C ARG A 261 14.06 1.88 5.00
N ALA A 262 14.29 1.00 5.97
CA ALA A 262 13.31 -0.03 6.31
C ALA A 262 13.32 -0.36 7.79
N LEU A 263 12.22 -0.97 8.26
CA LEU A 263 12.10 -1.52 9.58
C LEU A 263 11.27 -2.80 9.59
N VAL A 264 11.54 -3.63 10.60
CA VAL A 264 10.70 -4.76 11.03
C VAL A 264 10.55 -4.66 12.55
N GLY A 265 9.32 -4.70 13.09
CA GLY A 265 9.09 -4.50 14.51
C GLY A 265 8.18 -5.54 15.15
N GLU A 266 8.28 -5.71 16.48
CA GLU A 266 7.25 -6.38 17.27
C GLU A 266 6.00 -5.48 17.33
N PRO A 267 4.77 -6.03 17.25
CA PRO A 267 3.56 -5.22 17.25
C PRO A 267 3.38 -4.31 18.47
N ASP A 268 3.95 -4.69 19.60
CA ASP A 268 3.93 -3.92 20.85
C ASP A 268 5.00 -2.81 20.92
N GLY A 269 5.85 -2.71 19.89
CA GLY A 269 6.94 -1.72 19.81
C GLY A 269 8.15 -2.02 20.69
N SER A 270 8.19 -3.17 21.37
CA SER A 270 9.26 -3.54 22.31
C SER A 270 10.60 -3.77 21.65
N LYS A 271 10.59 -4.23 20.38
CA LYS A 271 11.79 -4.44 19.56
C LYS A 271 11.50 -4.02 18.13
N ILE A 272 12.30 -3.12 17.58
CA ILE A 272 12.27 -2.74 16.17
C ILE A 272 13.69 -2.82 15.61
N VAL A 273 13.85 -3.60 14.54
CA VAL A 273 15.08 -3.70 13.75
C VAL A 273 14.97 -2.70 12.60
N ARG A 274 15.95 -1.81 12.45
CA ARG A 274 16.00 -0.79 11.40
C ARG A 274 17.28 -0.92 10.59
N GLY A 275 17.19 -0.54 9.32
CA GLY A 275 18.33 -0.45 8.45
C GLY A 275 18.09 0.57 7.32
N GLU A 276 19.21 0.97 6.72
CA GLU A 276 19.19 1.82 5.52
C GLU A 276 20.34 1.44 4.59
N ILE A 277 20.14 1.65 3.29
CA ILE A 277 21.15 1.42 2.27
C ILE A 277 21.07 2.51 1.21
N ARG A 278 22.22 2.84 0.62
CA ARG A 278 22.33 3.78 -0.50
C ARG A 278 23.13 3.14 -1.62
N GLY A 279 22.74 3.41 -2.85
CA GLY A 279 23.46 2.91 -4.01
C GLY A 279 22.86 3.43 -5.31
N SER A 280 23.34 2.94 -6.44
CA SER A 280 22.83 3.32 -7.73
C SER A 280 21.36 2.91 -7.91
N ARG A 281 20.53 3.81 -8.46
CA ARG A 281 19.14 3.49 -8.78
C ARG A 281 18.98 2.41 -9.85
N THR A 282 20.04 2.14 -10.64
CA THR A 282 20.05 1.00 -11.58
C THR A 282 20.08 -0.34 -10.87
N ASP A 283 20.54 -0.36 -9.62
CA ASP A 283 20.65 -1.56 -8.80
C ASP A 283 19.56 -1.63 -7.72
N ALA A 284 18.45 -0.90 -7.93
CA ALA A 284 17.38 -0.69 -6.95
C ALA A 284 16.87 -2.00 -6.31
N GLU A 285 16.59 -3.03 -7.12
CA GLU A 285 16.12 -4.32 -6.60
C GLU A 285 17.22 -5.03 -5.78
N ALA A 286 18.48 -5.02 -6.26
CA ALA A 286 19.59 -5.63 -5.54
C ALA A 286 19.82 -4.95 -4.18
N LEU A 287 19.71 -3.63 -4.11
CA LEU A 287 19.78 -2.88 -2.84
C LEU A 287 18.65 -3.27 -1.89
N GLY A 288 17.43 -3.45 -2.41
CA GLY A 288 16.30 -3.93 -1.62
C GLY A 288 16.58 -5.29 -0.98
N ILE A 289 17.07 -6.26 -1.79
CA ILE A 289 17.43 -7.60 -1.34
C ILE A 289 18.56 -7.54 -0.29
N GLU A 290 19.57 -6.73 -0.55
CA GLU A 290 20.70 -6.57 0.38
C GLU A 290 20.24 -6.03 1.73
N LEU A 291 19.43 -4.95 1.75
CA LEU A 291 18.91 -4.41 3.01
C LEU A 291 18.04 -5.43 3.75
N ALA A 292 17.23 -6.21 3.06
CA ALA A 292 16.44 -7.25 3.69
C ALA A 292 17.29 -8.27 4.41
N ASN A 293 18.37 -8.74 3.76
CA ASN A 293 19.32 -9.68 4.38
C ASN A 293 20.00 -9.08 5.61
N GLN A 294 20.42 -7.81 5.54
CA GLN A 294 20.98 -7.11 6.71
C GLN A 294 19.98 -7.06 7.88
N LEU A 295 18.68 -6.78 7.61
CA LEU A 295 17.66 -6.78 8.66
C LEU A 295 17.43 -8.17 9.25
N LEU A 296 17.42 -9.22 8.43
CA LEU A 296 17.29 -10.61 8.88
C LEU A 296 18.44 -10.99 9.82
N ASP A 297 19.68 -10.64 9.47
CA ASP A 297 20.88 -10.88 10.28
C ASP A 297 20.87 -10.09 11.59
N GLN A 298 20.19 -8.93 11.64
CA GLN A 298 20.05 -8.10 12.83
C GLN A 298 18.89 -8.53 13.75
N GLY A 299 18.18 -9.61 13.42
CA GLY A 299 17.13 -10.18 14.27
C GLY A 299 15.71 -9.93 13.79
N ALA A 300 15.50 -9.46 12.56
CA ALA A 300 14.16 -9.38 11.96
C ALA A 300 13.57 -10.77 11.73
N LYS A 301 14.42 -11.78 11.49
CA LYS A 301 13.98 -13.16 11.27
C LYS A 301 13.19 -13.72 12.46
N GLU A 302 13.67 -13.49 13.68
CA GLU A 302 12.98 -13.96 14.90
C GLU A 302 11.61 -13.30 15.05
N ILE A 303 11.51 -11.99 14.77
CA ILE A 303 10.25 -11.23 14.83
C ILE A 303 9.25 -11.83 13.83
N LEU A 304 9.65 -11.99 12.58
CA LEU A 304 8.79 -12.51 11.51
C LEU A 304 8.37 -13.96 11.79
N THR A 305 9.29 -14.83 12.19
CA THR A 305 8.98 -16.24 12.51
C THR A 305 7.94 -16.36 13.63
N LYS A 306 8.09 -15.56 14.69
CA LYS A 306 7.12 -15.53 15.80
C LYS A 306 5.73 -15.11 15.33
N LEU A 307 5.65 -14.05 14.52
CA LEU A 307 4.37 -13.54 14.01
C LEU A 307 3.68 -14.53 13.08
N TYR A 308 4.40 -15.23 12.22
CA TYR A 308 3.81 -16.26 11.35
C TYR A 308 3.29 -17.45 12.16
N ALA A 309 4.01 -17.89 13.18
CA ALA A 309 3.56 -18.97 14.07
C ALA A 309 2.30 -18.62 14.88
N GLU A 310 2.05 -17.35 15.17
CA GLU A 310 0.83 -16.89 15.85
C GLU A 310 -0.39 -16.84 14.92
N HIS A 311 -0.18 -16.96 13.60
CA HIS A 311 -1.23 -16.85 12.57
C HIS A 311 -1.53 -18.18 11.86
N GLU A 312 -0.75 -19.26 12.13
CA GLU A 312 -1.06 -20.63 11.74
C GLU A 312 -2.03 -21.28 12.76
#